data_a3e4d20499e5d6f0cb225546432fdf2d
#
_entry.id   a3e4d20499e5d6f0cb225546432fdf2d
#
_cell.length_a   1.000
_cell.length_b   1.000
_cell.length_c   1.000
_cell.angle_alpha   90.00
_cell.angle_beta   90.00
_cell.angle_gamma   90.00
#
_symmetry.space_group_name_H-M   'P 1'
#
loop_
_entity.id
_entity.type
_entity.pdbx_description
1 polymer ?
#
loop_
_entity_poly.entity_id
_entity_poly.type
_entity_poly.pdbx_seq_one_letter_code
_entity_poly.pdbx_strand_id
1 'polypeptide(L)'
;MREKIDKRIPRYTSLIMPTFLALKELGGSGKNNEILDQIIKDLQISDEVVDIQHKGRTDKSELSYQADWARTYLSRYGVIENSARGVYTLSSPQL
;
A
#
# COMPACT_ATOMS: atom_id res chain seq x y z
N MET A 1 -2.12 26.15 6.93
CA MET A 1 -3.16 25.30 7.53
C MET A 1 -3.08 23.89 7.00
N ARG A 2 -3.22 22.95 7.85
CA ARG A 2 -3.11 21.57 7.50
C ARG A 2 -4.42 21.02 6.97
N GLU A 3 -4.36 20.25 5.90
CA GLU A 3 -5.55 19.64 5.38
C GLU A 3 -5.93 18.43 6.23
N LYS A 4 -7.23 18.22 6.33
CA LYS A 4 -7.72 17.06 7.02
C LYS A 4 -7.66 15.85 6.11
N ILE A 5 -7.22 14.74 6.66
CA ILE A 5 -7.24 13.47 5.95
C ILE A 5 -8.49 12.74 6.39
N ASP A 6 -9.22 12.19 5.43
CA ASP A 6 -10.43 11.44 5.71
C ASP A 6 -10.07 10.27 6.64
N LYS A 7 -10.77 10.19 7.76
CA LYS A 7 -10.43 9.20 8.78
C LYS A 7 -10.70 7.78 8.35
N ARG A 8 -11.50 7.60 7.30
CA ARG A 8 -11.76 6.26 6.78
C ARG A 8 -10.57 5.70 6.01
N ILE A 9 -9.63 6.57 5.62
CA ILE A 9 -8.47 6.15 4.84
C ILE A 9 -7.35 5.76 5.80
N PRO A 10 -6.86 4.51 5.74
CA PRO A 10 -5.72 4.13 6.59
C PRO A 10 -4.49 4.95 6.25
N ARG A 11 -3.81 5.42 7.28
CA ARG A 11 -2.53 6.09 7.10
C ARG A 11 -1.47 5.06 6.77
N TYR A 12 -0.36 5.53 6.15
CA TYR A 12 0.68 4.59 5.74
C TYR A 12 1.21 3.78 6.92
N THR A 13 1.24 4.36 8.11
CA THR A 13 1.71 3.64 9.29
C THR A 13 0.81 2.46 9.62
N SER A 14 -0.47 2.57 9.31
CA SER A 14 -1.41 1.48 9.51
C SER A 14 -1.40 0.48 8.36
N LEU A 15 -0.75 0.83 7.25
CA LEU A 15 -0.70 -0.04 6.08
C LEU A 15 0.58 -0.85 6.00
N ILE A 16 1.53 -0.63 6.91
CA ILE A 16 2.81 -1.33 6.85
C ILE A 16 2.60 -2.84 6.98
N MET A 17 1.94 -3.28 8.03
CA MET A 17 1.69 -4.70 8.20
C MET A 17 0.73 -5.26 7.14
N PRO A 18 -0.37 -4.58 6.80
CA PRO A 18 -1.21 -5.06 5.71
C PRO A 18 -0.47 -5.23 4.39
N THR A 19 0.48 -4.34 4.08
CA THR A 19 1.27 -4.47 2.86
C THR A 19 2.13 -5.73 2.89
N PHE A 20 2.78 -5.96 4.02
CA PHE A 20 3.60 -7.16 4.21
C PHE A 20 2.75 -8.42 4.06
N LEU A 21 1.60 -8.45 4.71
CA LEU A 21 0.71 -9.61 4.66
C LEU A 21 0.14 -9.82 3.26
N ALA A 22 -0.17 -8.72 2.56
CA ALA A 22 -0.66 -8.81 1.20
C ALA A 22 0.38 -9.48 0.29
N LEU A 23 1.64 -9.10 0.46
CA LEU A 23 2.70 -9.73 -0.33
C LEU A 23 2.84 -11.21 -0.02
N LYS A 24 2.69 -11.58 1.24
CA LYS A 24 2.73 -12.99 1.59
C LYS A 24 1.58 -13.74 0.94
N GLU A 25 0.40 -13.15 0.94
CA GLU A 25 -0.76 -13.78 0.32
C GLU A 25 -0.63 -13.90 -1.19
N LEU A 26 0.11 -13.00 -1.80
CA LEU A 26 0.36 -13.03 -3.24
C LEU A 26 1.50 -13.97 -3.61
N GLY A 27 2.05 -14.68 -2.65
CA GLY A 27 3.12 -15.63 -2.93
C GLY A 27 4.51 -15.06 -2.78
N GLY A 28 4.63 -13.87 -2.19
CA GLY A 28 5.91 -13.24 -1.92
C GLY A 28 6.30 -12.14 -2.88
N SER A 29 5.53 -11.91 -3.92
CA SER A 29 5.84 -10.91 -4.92
C SER A 29 4.55 -10.39 -5.54
N GLY A 30 4.53 -9.13 -5.94
CA GLY A 30 3.37 -8.57 -6.58
C GLY A 30 3.62 -7.20 -7.16
N LYS A 31 2.76 -6.81 -8.08
CA LYS A 31 2.80 -5.47 -8.66
C LYS A 31 2.09 -4.51 -7.72
N ASN A 32 2.39 -3.21 -7.89
CA ASN A 32 1.77 -2.18 -7.06
C ASN A 32 0.26 -2.33 -6.97
N ASN A 33 -0.40 -2.50 -8.12
CA ASN A 33 -1.85 -2.58 -8.14
C ASN A 33 -2.35 -3.89 -7.51
N GLU A 34 -1.60 -4.96 -7.66
CA GLU A 34 -1.99 -6.24 -7.06
C GLU A 34 -1.91 -6.16 -5.53
N ILE A 35 -0.85 -5.52 -5.04
CA ILE A 35 -0.68 -5.35 -3.61
C ILE A 35 -1.81 -4.48 -3.04
N LEU A 36 -2.11 -3.39 -3.72
CA LEU A 36 -3.17 -2.49 -3.26
C LEU A 36 -4.52 -3.19 -3.29
N ASP A 37 -4.81 -3.92 -4.36
CA ASP A 37 -6.08 -4.65 -4.44
C ASP A 37 -6.20 -5.66 -3.31
N GLN A 38 -5.11 -6.33 -2.96
CA GLN A 38 -5.13 -7.30 -1.88
C GLN A 38 -5.39 -6.61 -0.55
N ILE A 39 -4.77 -5.44 -0.33
CA ILE A 39 -4.99 -4.67 0.88
C ILE A 39 -6.45 -4.24 0.98
N ILE A 40 -7.01 -3.76 -0.11
CA ILE A 40 -8.40 -3.33 -0.15
C ILE A 40 -9.31 -4.50 0.24
N LYS A 41 -9.03 -5.67 -0.29
CA LYS A 41 -9.80 -6.86 0.01
C LYS A 41 -9.66 -7.27 1.47
N ASP A 42 -8.42 -7.31 1.94
CA ASP A 42 -8.13 -7.77 3.31
C ASP A 42 -8.76 -6.85 4.35
N LEU A 43 -8.71 -5.56 4.11
CA LEU A 43 -9.23 -4.58 5.05
C LEU A 43 -10.68 -4.20 4.76
N GLN A 44 -11.25 -4.76 3.71
CA GLN A 44 -12.64 -4.50 3.31
C GLN A 44 -12.90 -3.01 3.14
N ILE A 45 -12.00 -2.35 2.42
CA ILE A 45 -12.12 -0.92 2.18
C ILE A 45 -13.17 -0.70 1.09
N SER A 46 -14.14 0.17 1.37
CA SER A 46 -15.23 0.41 0.43
C SER A 46 -14.76 1.18 -0.81
N ASP A 47 -15.49 1.00 -1.90
CA ASP A 47 -15.19 1.71 -3.15
C ASP A 47 -15.21 3.23 -2.94
N GLU A 48 -16.12 3.67 -2.10
CA GLU A 48 -16.24 5.10 -1.82
C GLU A 48 -14.93 5.66 -1.25
N VAL A 49 -14.29 4.91 -0.37
CA VAL A 49 -13.03 5.33 0.22
C VAL A 49 -11.89 5.21 -0.78
N VAL A 50 -11.89 4.15 -1.58
CA VAL A 50 -10.86 3.95 -2.59
C VAL A 50 -10.83 5.09 -3.60
N ASP A 51 -12.00 5.66 -3.89
CA ASP A 51 -12.13 6.71 -4.90
C ASP A 51 -11.71 8.09 -4.43
N ILE A 52 -11.42 8.28 -3.14
CA ILE A 52 -11.02 9.59 -2.64
C ILE A 52 -9.67 9.97 -3.23
N GLN A 53 -9.60 11.12 -3.86
CA GLN A 53 -8.39 11.55 -4.55
C GLN A 53 -7.42 12.24 -3.61
N HIS A 54 -6.13 12.10 -3.94
CA HIS A 54 -5.07 12.72 -3.16
C HIS A 54 -4.95 14.20 -3.53
N LYS A 55 -5.31 15.08 -2.63
CA LYS A 55 -5.02 16.52 -2.69
C LYS A 55 -5.15 17.12 -4.09
N GLY A 56 -6.31 16.95 -4.69
CA GLY A 56 -6.55 17.56 -5.99
C GLY A 56 -5.95 16.84 -7.16
N ARG A 57 -5.26 15.76 -6.96
CA ARG A 57 -4.75 14.96 -8.06
C ARG A 57 -5.85 14.08 -8.60
N THR A 58 -5.93 13.97 -9.90
CA THR A 58 -6.94 13.14 -10.54
C THR A 58 -6.41 11.77 -10.90
N ASP A 59 -5.09 11.58 -10.80
CA ASP A 59 -4.45 10.33 -11.22
C ASP A 59 -4.01 9.47 -10.05
N LYS A 60 -4.30 9.89 -8.81
CA LYS A 60 -3.84 9.13 -7.66
C LYS A 60 -4.83 9.26 -6.51
N SER A 61 -5.29 8.15 -6.01
CA SER A 61 -6.17 8.16 -4.85
C SER A 61 -5.34 8.37 -3.57
N GLU A 62 -6.00 8.84 -2.54
CA GLU A 62 -5.33 9.03 -1.26
C GLU A 62 -4.85 7.69 -0.70
N LEU A 63 -5.66 6.65 -0.86
CA LEU A 63 -5.27 5.32 -0.40
C LEU A 63 -4.01 4.84 -1.11
N SER A 64 -3.94 5.03 -2.42
CA SER A 64 -2.76 4.65 -3.19
C SER A 64 -1.52 5.42 -2.72
N TYR A 65 -1.70 6.70 -2.43
CA TYR A 65 -0.61 7.53 -1.93
C TYR A 65 -0.09 7.01 -0.58
N GLN A 66 -1.00 6.66 0.32
CA GLN A 66 -0.59 6.11 1.61
C GLN A 66 0.08 4.75 1.45
N ALA A 67 -0.41 3.95 0.52
CA ALA A 67 0.20 2.65 0.25
C ALA A 67 1.61 2.79 -0.33
N ASP A 68 1.82 3.81 -1.18
CA ASP A 68 3.17 4.08 -1.70
C ASP A 68 4.15 4.32 -0.55
N TRP A 69 3.74 5.09 0.44
CA TRP A 69 4.60 5.37 1.58
C TRP A 69 4.86 4.13 2.41
N ALA A 70 3.85 3.26 2.56
CA ALA A 70 4.05 2.02 3.29
C ALA A 70 5.09 1.13 2.60
N ARG A 71 5.02 1.04 1.27
CA ARG A 71 6.01 0.27 0.52
C ARG A 71 7.40 0.89 0.62
N THR A 72 7.46 2.22 0.55
CA THR A 72 8.73 2.93 0.68
C THR A 72 9.36 2.63 2.04
N TYR A 73 8.55 2.65 3.08
CA TYR A 73 9.02 2.37 4.42
C TYR A 73 9.58 0.95 4.53
N LEU A 74 8.81 -0.02 4.05
CA LEU A 74 9.24 -1.43 4.11
C LEU A 74 10.49 -1.66 3.28
N SER A 75 10.59 -1.00 2.13
CA SER A 75 11.75 -1.11 1.27
C SER A 75 12.99 -0.52 1.94
N ARG A 76 12.81 0.61 2.60
CA ARG A 76 13.93 1.27 3.27
C ARG A 76 14.50 0.41 4.40
N TYR A 77 13.66 -0.35 5.05
CA TYR A 77 14.11 -1.21 6.14
C TYR A 77 14.44 -2.62 5.68
N GLY A 78 14.46 -2.84 4.38
CA GLY A 78 14.92 -4.10 3.83
C GLY A 78 13.95 -5.25 3.92
N VAL A 79 12.69 -4.96 4.24
CA VAL A 79 11.68 -6.01 4.35
C VAL A 79 11.19 -6.46 2.97
N ILE A 80 11.12 -5.51 2.04
CA ILE A 80 10.75 -5.82 0.66
C ILE A 80 11.77 -5.17 -0.26
N GLU A 81 11.81 -5.64 -1.51
CA GLU A 81 12.68 -5.10 -2.53
C GLU A 81 11.86 -4.76 -3.75
N ASN A 82 12.23 -3.68 -4.41
CA ASN A 82 11.68 -3.37 -5.72
C ASN A 82 12.45 -4.21 -6.73
N SER A 83 11.97 -5.41 -7.01
CA SER A 83 12.70 -6.39 -7.80
C SER A 83 12.64 -6.11 -9.29
N ALA A 84 11.62 -5.37 -9.73
CA ALA A 84 11.47 -4.96 -11.10
C ALA A 84 10.58 -3.72 -11.09
N ARG A 85 10.45 -3.07 -12.22
CA ARG A 85 9.66 -1.85 -12.28
C ARG A 85 8.22 -2.15 -11.86
N GLY A 86 7.79 -1.47 -10.80
CA GLY A 86 6.43 -1.64 -10.27
C GLY A 86 6.17 -2.96 -9.58
N VAL A 87 7.21 -3.75 -9.34
CA VAL A 87 7.08 -5.06 -8.70
C VAL A 87 7.87 -5.07 -7.40
N TYR A 88 7.24 -5.59 -6.35
CA TYR A 88 7.90 -5.72 -5.05
C TYR A 88 7.90 -7.17 -4.60
N THR A 89 8.97 -7.55 -3.93
CA THR A 89 9.17 -8.93 -3.49
C THR A 89 9.66 -8.92 -2.06
N LEU A 90 9.20 -9.86 -1.26
CA LEU A 90 9.72 -10.04 0.10
C LEU A 90 11.21 -10.33 0.00
N SER A 91 12.01 -9.63 0.82
CA SER A 91 13.45 -9.59 0.63
C SER A 91 14.12 -10.93 0.83
N SER A 92 13.82 -11.63 1.84
CA SER A 92 14.43 -12.91 2.08
C SER A 92 13.44 -13.75 2.82
N PRO A 93 13.70 -15.04 2.93
CA PRO A 93 12.79 -15.88 3.68
C PRO A 93 12.58 -15.27 5.05
N GLN A 94 11.35 -15.00 5.37
CA GLN A 94 11.02 -14.47 6.68
C GLN A 94 10.61 -15.65 7.54
N LEU A 95 11.32 -15.85 8.58
CA LEU A 95 11.09 -16.98 9.45
C LEU A 95 10.12 -16.64 10.54
#